data_ba400a8a86fd2bd9d5cde9e36cb481db
#
_entry.id   ba400a8a86fd2bd9d5cde9e36cb481db
#
_cell.length_a   1.000
_cell.length_b   1.000
_cell.length_c   1.000
_cell.angle_alpha   90.00
_cell.angle_beta   90.00
_cell.angle_gamma   90.00
#
_symmetry.space_group_name_H-M   'P 1'
#
loop_
_entity.id
_entity.type
_entity.pdbx_description
1 polymer ?
#
loop_
_entity_poly.entity_id
_entity_poly.type
_entity_poly.pdbx_seq_one_letter_code
_entity_poly.pdbx_strand_id
1 'polypeptide(L)'
;KHLKKCRMLLNAFFKTFENLNNSITNKLKNIYKKSNFYEKKISKTFVAEFQYKPSPYLLSSLINYQNKKYKIDELDFIKIWENKSQSKEFKKLSNFFWFFSLDLKSSKKLSQQVISNWIEKNSRYKKDSWEFDITAKRVISWLSNYQLSYNESNQEYKFMFDYMIQKQTNHLMNEIKHSKNLEKKIIGCSAIILTGLSYKIDRIY
;
A
#
# COMPACT_ATOMS: atom_id res chain seq x y z
N LYS A 1 26.85 27.87 -35.53
CA LYS A 1 26.99 27.83 -34.03
C LYS A 1 25.78 28.43 -33.31
N HIS A 2 25.21 29.55 -33.76
CA HIS A 2 24.06 30.22 -33.10
C HIS A 2 22.78 29.36 -33.05
N LEU A 3 22.43 28.68 -34.14
CA LEU A 3 21.22 27.83 -34.19
C LEU A 3 21.25 26.64 -33.20
N LYS A 4 22.40 26.03 -32.98
CA LYS A 4 22.56 24.95 -31.97
C LYS A 4 22.39 25.51 -30.55
N LYS A 5 22.89 26.69 -30.24
CA LYS A 5 22.77 27.33 -28.94
C LYS A 5 21.31 27.72 -28.64
N CYS A 6 20.60 28.25 -29.64
CA CYS A 6 19.18 28.60 -29.52
C CYS A 6 18.29 27.35 -29.27
N ARG A 7 18.56 26.25 -29.95
CA ARG A 7 17.85 24.99 -29.77
C ARG A 7 18.10 24.34 -28.40
N MET A 8 19.33 24.47 -27.87
CA MET A 8 19.65 24.01 -26.51
C MET A 8 18.92 24.85 -25.44
N LEU A 9 18.85 26.16 -25.59
CA LEU A 9 18.14 27.06 -24.68
C LEU A 9 16.63 26.80 -24.70
N LEU A 10 16.04 26.61 -25.87
CA LEU A 10 14.64 26.23 -26.02
C LEU A 10 14.33 24.87 -25.34
N ASN A 11 15.16 23.87 -25.56
CA ASN A 11 14.98 22.56 -24.92
C ASN A 11 15.13 22.61 -23.39
N ALA A 12 16.07 23.43 -22.89
CA ALA A 12 16.23 23.66 -21.45
C ALA A 12 15.01 24.38 -20.85
N PHE A 13 14.47 25.37 -21.57
CA PHE A 13 13.26 26.11 -21.17
C PHE A 13 12.03 25.18 -21.12
N PHE A 14 11.80 24.38 -22.16
CA PHE A 14 10.69 23.42 -22.17
C PHE A 14 10.82 22.38 -21.04
N LYS A 15 12.02 21.88 -20.78
CA LYS A 15 12.27 20.93 -19.70
C LYS A 15 12.04 21.52 -18.31
N THR A 16 12.43 22.79 -18.09
CA THR A 16 12.14 23.50 -16.83
C THR A 16 10.65 23.79 -16.67
N PHE A 17 9.96 24.16 -17.74
CA PHE A 17 8.52 24.40 -17.72
C PHE A 17 7.74 23.11 -17.43
N GLU A 18 8.13 21.99 -18.04
CA GLU A 18 7.54 20.68 -17.79
C GLU A 18 7.77 20.21 -16.34
N ASN A 19 8.96 20.44 -15.80
CA ASN A 19 9.28 20.13 -14.40
C ASN A 19 8.48 20.97 -13.40
N LEU A 20 8.30 22.27 -13.68
CA LEU A 20 7.46 23.17 -12.87
C LEU A 20 5.99 22.73 -12.90
N ASN A 21 5.46 22.45 -14.08
CA ASN A 21 4.08 21.98 -14.23
C ASN A 21 3.84 20.65 -13.51
N ASN A 22 4.77 19.70 -13.62
CA ASN A 22 4.73 18.43 -12.90
C ASN A 22 4.81 18.64 -11.38
N SER A 23 5.63 19.59 -10.90
CA SER A 23 5.74 19.91 -9.47
C SER A 23 4.43 20.47 -8.91
N ILE A 24 3.82 21.43 -9.61
CA ILE A 24 2.54 22.05 -9.23
C ILE A 24 1.42 21.00 -9.24
N THR A 25 1.33 20.20 -10.31
CA THR A 25 0.34 19.14 -10.44
C THR A 25 0.45 18.10 -9.31
N ASN A 26 1.67 17.72 -8.94
CA ASN A 26 1.91 16.79 -7.84
C ASN A 26 1.53 17.40 -6.47
N LYS A 27 1.77 18.70 -6.26
CA LYS A 27 1.32 19.39 -5.04
C LYS A 27 -0.20 19.43 -4.95
N LEU A 28 -0.89 19.79 -6.02
CA LEU A 28 -2.35 19.83 -6.09
C LEU A 28 -2.97 18.44 -5.86
N LYS A 29 -2.41 17.38 -6.48
CA LYS A 29 -2.82 15.99 -6.22
C LYS A 29 -2.66 15.60 -4.75
N ASN A 30 -1.57 15.98 -4.10
CA ASN A 30 -1.35 15.69 -2.69
C ASN A 30 -2.35 16.41 -1.78
N ILE A 31 -2.69 17.68 -2.09
CA ILE A 31 -3.71 18.45 -1.37
C ILE A 31 -5.08 17.77 -1.53
N TYR A 32 -5.45 17.41 -2.78
CA TYR A 32 -6.68 16.69 -3.07
C TYR A 32 -6.78 15.37 -2.29
N LYS A 33 -5.72 14.54 -2.30
CA LYS A 33 -5.70 13.25 -1.61
C LYS A 33 -5.78 13.36 -0.08
N LYS A 34 -5.41 14.50 0.49
CA LYS A 34 -5.57 14.79 1.92
C LYS A 34 -6.96 15.32 2.27
N SER A 35 -7.78 15.66 1.28
CA SER A 35 -9.10 16.26 1.50
C SER A 35 -10.13 15.24 1.98
N ASN A 36 -11.13 15.70 2.74
CA ASN A 36 -12.27 14.89 3.15
C ASN A 36 -13.08 14.36 1.94
N PHE A 37 -13.03 15.07 0.80
CA PHE A 37 -13.70 14.64 -0.42
C PHE A 37 -13.06 13.36 -0.98
N TYR A 38 -11.72 13.31 -1.04
CA TYR A 38 -11.01 12.12 -1.47
C TYR A 38 -11.22 10.96 -0.50
N GLU A 39 -11.18 11.25 0.80
CA GLU A 39 -11.44 10.26 1.85
C GLU A 39 -12.84 9.63 1.68
N LYS A 40 -13.89 10.43 1.49
CA LYS A 40 -15.24 9.93 1.20
C LYS A 40 -15.30 9.09 -0.08
N LYS A 41 -14.55 9.48 -1.12
CA LYS A 41 -14.51 8.76 -2.40
C LYS A 41 -13.95 7.35 -2.25
N ILE A 42 -12.82 7.19 -1.55
CA ILE A 42 -12.16 5.89 -1.40
C ILE A 42 -12.76 5.03 -0.29
N SER A 43 -13.53 5.62 0.62
CA SER A 43 -14.22 4.92 1.73
C SER A 43 -15.53 4.26 1.31
N LYS A 44 -15.95 4.40 0.04
CA LYS A 44 -17.12 3.66 -0.45
C LYS A 44 -16.80 2.18 -0.45
N THR A 45 -17.51 1.43 0.37
CA THR A 45 -17.35 -0.01 0.50
C THR A 45 -18.41 -0.74 -0.32
N PHE A 46 -18.11 -1.96 -0.70
CA PHE A 46 -19.07 -2.90 -1.25
C PHE A 46 -19.41 -3.93 -0.16
N VAL A 47 -20.65 -4.38 -0.15
CA VAL A 47 -21.07 -5.42 0.79
C VAL A 47 -20.58 -6.76 0.25
N ALA A 48 -19.51 -7.29 0.84
CA ALA A 48 -18.96 -8.58 0.46
C ALA A 48 -18.17 -9.18 1.61
N GLU A 49 -18.26 -10.49 1.77
CA GLU A 49 -17.48 -11.25 2.75
C GLU A 49 -16.21 -11.83 2.11
N PHE A 50 -15.17 -11.97 2.92
CA PHE A 50 -13.91 -12.57 2.50
C PHE A 50 -14.07 -14.07 2.21
N GLN A 51 -13.90 -14.47 0.96
CA GLN A 51 -14.17 -15.87 0.54
C GLN A 51 -12.94 -16.60 -0.02
N TYR A 52 -12.01 -15.89 -0.66
CA TYR A 52 -10.83 -16.50 -1.24
C TYR A 52 -9.72 -16.70 -0.22
N LYS A 53 -9.16 -17.92 -0.19
CA LYS A 53 -8.14 -18.34 0.78
C LYS A 53 -6.86 -18.78 0.05
N PRO A 54 -6.00 -17.86 -0.39
CA PRO A 54 -4.73 -18.25 -1.00
C PRO A 54 -3.84 -18.99 0.01
N SER A 55 -3.05 -19.95 -0.48
CA SER A 55 -2.06 -20.63 0.35
C SER A 55 -0.74 -19.88 0.33
N PRO A 56 -0.26 -19.35 1.47
CA PRO A 56 1.04 -18.69 1.51
C PRO A 56 2.18 -19.70 1.60
N TYR A 57 3.25 -19.46 0.87
CA TYR A 57 4.54 -20.10 1.11
C TYR A 57 5.34 -19.26 2.11
N LEU A 58 5.70 -19.87 3.24
CA LEU A 58 6.34 -19.17 4.35
C LEU A 58 7.70 -19.77 4.64
N LEU A 59 8.72 -18.93 4.64
CA LEU A 59 10.11 -19.37 4.73
C LEU A 59 10.79 -18.99 6.03
N SER A 60 10.36 -17.94 6.74
CA SER A 60 11.08 -17.41 7.90
C SER A 60 10.20 -16.53 8.78
N SER A 61 10.46 -16.55 10.09
CA SER A 61 9.87 -15.61 11.06
C SER A 61 10.72 -14.36 11.27
N LEU A 62 11.75 -14.14 10.46
CA LEU A 62 12.71 -13.07 10.63
C LEU A 62 12.45 -11.91 9.68
N ILE A 63 12.47 -10.70 10.22
CA ILE A 63 12.32 -9.44 9.50
C ILE A 63 13.66 -8.70 9.50
N ASN A 64 14.07 -8.20 8.33
CA ASN A 64 15.21 -7.30 8.22
C ASN A 64 14.77 -5.85 8.45
N TYR A 65 15.25 -5.26 9.55
CA TYR A 65 15.04 -3.86 9.88
C TYR A 65 16.34 -3.22 10.34
N GLN A 66 16.69 -2.06 9.80
CA GLN A 66 17.95 -1.35 10.10
C GLN A 66 19.20 -2.25 10.02
N ASN A 67 19.28 -3.07 8.94
CA ASN A 67 20.37 -4.02 8.69
C ASN A 67 20.54 -5.13 9.76
N LYS A 68 19.56 -5.30 10.64
CA LYS A 68 19.50 -6.38 11.62
C LYS A 68 18.34 -7.30 11.34
N LYS A 69 18.46 -8.56 11.73
CA LYS A 69 17.36 -9.54 11.67
C LYS A 69 16.69 -9.59 13.04
N TYR A 70 15.38 -9.43 13.05
CA TYR A 70 14.55 -9.50 14.26
C TYR A 70 13.48 -10.55 14.08
N LYS A 71 13.08 -11.20 15.15
CA LYS A 71 11.81 -11.91 15.18
C LYS A 71 10.67 -10.89 15.20
N ILE A 72 9.49 -11.29 14.71
CA ILE A 72 8.33 -10.36 14.61
C ILE A 72 7.92 -9.80 15.98
N ASP A 73 8.09 -10.58 17.06
CA ASP A 73 7.77 -10.22 18.43
C ASP A 73 8.79 -9.28 19.09
N GLU A 74 10.00 -9.16 18.51
CA GLU A 74 11.06 -8.29 19.03
C GLU A 74 10.93 -6.83 18.55
N LEU A 75 10.08 -6.56 17.55
CA LEU A 75 9.93 -5.23 16.96
C LEU A 75 8.78 -4.46 17.60
N ASP A 76 9.08 -3.26 18.07
CA ASP A 76 8.05 -2.30 18.51
C ASP A 76 7.41 -1.61 17.29
N PHE A 77 6.41 -2.27 16.71
CA PHE A 77 5.70 -1.74 15.54
C PHE A 77 4.94 -0.45 15.84
N ILE A 78 4.51 -0.22 17.08
CA ILE A 78 3.81 1.03 17.45
C ILE A 78 4.73 2.21 17.21
N LYS A 79 5.97 2.15 17.74
CA LYS A 79 6.97 3.21 17.51
C LYS A 79 7.35 3.36 16.05
N ILE A 80 7.44 2.24 15.30
CA ILE A 80 7.75 2.28 13.87
C ILE A 80 6.65 3.01 13.09
N TRP A 81 5.37 2.74 13.40
CA TRP A 81 4.24 3.39 12.72
C TRP A 81 4.04 4.85 13.11
N GLU A 82 4.49 5.25 14.28
CA GLU A 82 4.48 6.65 14.74
C GLU A 82 5.60 7.49 14.10
N ASN A 83 6.69 6.85 13.71
CA ASN A 83 7.83 7.53 13.14
C ASN A 83 7.46 8.15 11.78
N LYS A 84 7.57 9.48 11.68
CA LYS A 84 7.29 10.26 10.44
C LYS A 84 8.40 10.13 9.39
N SER A 85 9.36 9.24 9.59
CA SER A 85 10.51 9.14 8.71
C SER A 85 10.09 8.62 7.32
N GLN A 86 10.43 9.38 6.29
CA GLN A 86 10.30 8.98 4.87
C GLN A 86 11.36 7.93 4.49
N SER A 87 11.84 7.13 5.45
CA SER A 87 12.91 6.18 5.23
C SER A 87 12.45 5.07 4.29
N LYS A 88 13.39 4.55 3.50
CA LYS A 88 13.16 3.36 2.66
C LYS A 88 12.68 2.17 3.50
N GLU A 89 13.10 2.10 4.76
CA GLU A 89 12.73 1.05 5.70
C GLU A 89 11.28 1.14 6.13
N PHE A 90 10.78 2.34 6.46
CA PHE A 90 9.35 2.55 6.75
C PHE A 90 8.49 2.08 5.57
N LYS A 91 8.87 2.41 4.34
CA LYS A 91 8.18 1.96 3.13
C LYS A 91 8.23 0.44 2.96
N LYS A 92 9.39 -0.20 3.23
CA LYS A 92 9.53 -1.65 3.21
C LYS A 92 8.67 -2.34 4.26
N LEU A 93 8.57 -1.79 5.46
CA LEU A 93 7.69 -2.33 6.49
C LEU A 93 6.22 -2.08 6.18
N SER A 94 5.86 -0.87 5.72
CA SER A 94 4.48 -0.49 5.37
C SER A 94 3.90 -1.24 4.18
N ASN A 95 4.71 -1.84 3.32
CA ASN A 95 4.22 -2.66 2.21
C ASN A 95 3.85 -4.10 2.63
N PHE A 96 4.22 -4.52 3.82
CA PHE A 96 3.95 -5.84 4.40
C PHE A 96 4.45 -7.05 3.57
N PHE A 97 5.27 -6.83 2.54
CA PHE A 97 5.77 -7.93 1.70
C PHE A 97 6.63 -8.94 2.49
N TRP A 98 7.15 -8.52 3.64
CA TRP A 98 7.84 -9.38 4.58
C TRP A 98 6.93 -10.44 5.23
N PHE A 99 5.59 -10.31 5.13
CA PHE A 99 4.66 -11.37 5.56
C PHE A 99 4.89 -12.67 4.81
N PHE A 100 5.34 -12.62 3.56
CA PHE A 100 5.73 -13.81 2.79
C PHE A 100 6.98 -14.52 3.35
N SER A 101 7.70 -13.91 4.28
CA SER A 101 8.85 -14.50 4.97
C SER A 101 8.49 -15.02 6.37
N LEU A 102 7.24 -14.91 6.81
CA LEU A 102 6.80 -15.41 8.10
C LEU A 102 6.47 -16.91 8.02
N ASP A 103 6.78 -17.65 9.09
CA ASP A 103 6.33 -19.02 9.25
C ASP A 103 4.84 -19.07 9.63
N LEU A 104 4.11 -20.08 9.17
CA LEU A 104 2.73 -20.37 9.61
C LEU A 104 2.63 -20.63 11.12
N LYS A 105 3.73 -21.02 11.76
CA LYS A 105 3.86 -21.11 13.21
C LYS A 105 3.96 -19.75 13.90
N SER A 106 4.19 -18.67 13.14
CA SER A 106 4.17 -17.31 13.68
C SER A 106 2.83 -17.01 14.34
N SER A 107 2.86 -16.24 15.41
CA SER A 107 1.66 -15.90 16.16
C SER A 107 0.66 -15.12 15.30
N LYS A 108 -0.49 -15.74 14.98
CA LYS A 108 -1.62 -15.08 14.29
C LYS A 108 -2.04 -13.82 15.04
N LYS A 109 -2.14 -13.91 16.37
CA LYS A 109 -2.52 -12.79 17.23
C LYS A 109 -1.57 -11.61 17.08
N LEU A 110 -0.25 -11.88 17.05
CA LEU A 110 0.76 -10.84 16.86
C LEU A 110 0.69 -10.23 15.47
N SER A 111 0.54 -11.06 14.43
CA SER A 111 0.40 -10.58 13.04
C SER A 111 -0.84 -9.67 12.88
N GLN A 112 -1.97 -10.06 13.46
CA GLN A 112 -3.20 -9.28 13.46
C GLN A 112 -3.04 -7.98 14.26
N GLN A 113 -2.34 -8.01 15.39
CA GLN A 113 -2.02 -6.82 16.18
C GLN A 113 -1.15 -5.83 15.41
N VAL A 114 -0.13 -6.29 14.68
CA VAL A 114 0.70 -5.44 13.82
C VAL A 114 -0.12 -4.76 12.73
N ILE A 115 -1.07 -5.49 12.12
CA ILE A 115 -2.00 -4.94 11.13
C ILE A 115 -2.93 -3.91 11.79
N SER A 116 -3.54 -4.22 12.95
CA SER A 116 -4.40 -3.28 13.68
C SER A 116 -3.68 -1.98 14.01
N ASN A 117 -2.48 -2.07 14.55
CA ASN A 117 -1.65 -0.90 14.88
C ASN A 117 -1.33 -0.06 13.63
N TRP A 118 -1.06 -0.73 12.49
CA TRP A 118 -0.85 -0.03 11.24
C TRP A 118 -2.11 0.70 10.78
N ILE A 119 -3.27 0.05 10.83
CA ILE A 119 -4.55 0.62 10.45
C ILE A 119 -4.88 1.83 11.32
N GLU A 120 -4.76 1.71 12.63
CA GLU A 120 -4.99 2.81 13.57
C GLU A 120 -4.18 4.07 13.20
N LYS A 121 -2.90 3.91 12.91
CA LYS A 121 -2.00 5.03 12.61
C LYS A 121 -2.10 5.52 11.17
N ASN A 122 -2.55 4.69 10.22
CA ASN A 122 -2.48 4.97 8.78
C ASN A 122 -3.81 4.78 8.05
N SER A 123 -4.95 4.77 8.74
CA SER A 123 -6.28 4.61 8.14
C SER A 123 -6.65 5.71 7.15
N ARG A 124 -6.10 6.91 7.30
CA ARG A 124 -6.25 8.02 6.35
C ARG A 124 -5.07 8.10 5.40
N TYR A 125 -5.30 8.72 4.23
CA TYR A 125 -4.25 8.91 3.25
C TYR A 125 -3.03 9.65 3.84
N LYS A 126 -1.88 9.01 3.75
CA LYS A 126 -0.55 9.59 4.03
C LYS A 126 0.36 9.24 2.86
N LYS A 127 1.09 10.25 2.32
CA LYS A 127 1.91 10.09 1.11
C LYS A 127 2.79 8.85 1.13
N ASP A 128 3.50 8.60 2.22
CA ASP A 128 4.51 7.55 2.29
C ASP A 128 3.93 6.15 2.53
N SER A 129 2.88 6.03 3.33
CA SER A 129 2.22 4.74 3.60
C SER A 129 1.15 4.36 2.57
N TRP A 130 0.66 5.34 1.77
CA TRP A 130 -0.34 5.13 0.72
C TRP A 130 0.21 5.32 -0.70
N GLU A 131 1.53 5.32 -0.89
CA GLU A 131 2.14 5.28 -2.22
C GLU A 131 1.62 4.06 -2.99
N PHE A 132 1.34 4.23 -4.28
CA PHE A 132 0.61 3.26 -5.11
C PHE A 132 1.17 1.82 -5.01
N ASP A 133 2.47 1.64 -5.22
CA ASP A 133 3.10 0.32 -5.17
C ASP A 133 3.20 -0.24 -3.74
N ILE A 134 3.35 0.61 -2.73
CA ILE A 134 3.36 0.20 -1.32
C ILE A 134 1.99 -0.32 -0.91
N THR A 135 0.93 0.40 -1.30
CA THR A 135 -0.46 -0.01 -1.05
C THR A 135 -0.79 -1.30 -1.76
N ALA A 136 -0.40 -1.44 -3.03
CA ALA A 136 -0.64 -2.66 -3.81
C ALA A 136 0.04 -3.89 -3.17
N LYS A 137 1.31 -3.77 -2.81
CA LYS A 137 2.06 -4.83 -2.13
C LYS A 137 1.42 -5.21 -0.80
N ARG A 138 0.95 -4.25 -0.02
CA ARG A 138 0.29 -4.50 1.26
C ARG A 138 -1.02 -5.26 1.09
N VAL A 139 -1.87 -4.84 0.14
CA VAL A 139 -3.12 -5.55 -0.18
C VAL A 139 -2.82 -7.00 -0.57
N ILE A 140 -1.88 -7.23 -1.48
CA ILE A 140 -1.45 -8.58 -1.88
C ILE A 140 -0.98 -9.36 -0.65
N SER A 141 -0.10 -8.78 0.17
CA SER A 141 0.45 -9.48 1.34
C SER A 141 -0.61 -9.85 2.36
N TRP A 142 -1.53 -8.95 2.66
CA TRP A 142 -2.58 -9.22 3.64
C TRP A 142 -3.55 -10.29 3.14
N LEU A 143 -3.96 -10.24 1.88
CA LEU A 143 -4.88 -11.22 1.30
C LEU A 143 -4.20 -12.58 1.09
N SER A 144 -2.98 -12.61 0.57
CA SER A 144 -2.26 -13.87 0.32
C SER A 144 -1.87 -14.60 1.62
N ASN A 145 -1.65 -13.87 2.70
CA ASN A 145 -1.31 -14.46 4.00
C ASN A 145 -2.52 -14.49 4.96
N TYR A 146 -3.72 -14.78 4.44
CA TYR A 146 -4.95 -14.73 5.23
C TYR A 146 -4.90 -15.59 6.50
N GLN A 147 -4.14 -16.68 6.50
CA GLN A 147 -3.97 -17.54 7.67
C GLN A 147 -3.40 -16.80 8.88
N LEU A 148 -2.48 -15.84 8.63
CA LEU A 148 -1.88 -15.01 9.66
C LEU A 148 -2.65 -13.71 9.87
N SER A 149 -3.14 -13.13 8.78
CA SER A 149 -3.71 -11.78 8.76
C SER A 149 -5.19 -11.73 9.14
N TYR A 150 -5.95 -12.80 8.91
CA TYR A 150 -7.42 -12.77 9.01
C TYR A 150 -8.03 -13.96 9.76
N ASN A 151 -7.48 -15.16 9.56
CA ASN A 151 -8.09 -16.37 10.10
C ASN A 151 -8.11 -16.38 11.63
N GLU A 152 -9.20 -16.92 12.23
CA GLU A 152 -9.39 -17.00 13.69
C GLU A 152 -9.39 -15.64 14.41
N SER A 153 -9.56 -14.52 13.70
CA SER A 153 -9.75 -13.22 14.32
C SER A 153 -11.19 -12.99 14.77
N ASN A 154 -11.39 -12.04 15.67
CA ASN A 154 -12.72 -11.64 16.12
C ASN A 154 -13.45 -10.82 15.04
N GLN A 155 -14.76 -10.64 15.20
CA GLN A 155 -15.61 -9.98 14.22
C GLN A 155 -15.28 -8.50 14.03
N GLU A 156 -14.90 -7.81 15.09
CA GLU A 156 -14.51 -6.40 15.04
C GLU A 156 -13.26 -6.20 14.18
N TYR A 157 -12.23 -7.04 14.38
CA TYR A 157 -11.02 -7.02 13.56
C TYR A 157 -11.33 -7.32 12.09
N LYS A 158 -12.17 -8.33 11.81
CA LYS A 158 -12.59 -8.67 10.45
C LYS A 158 -13.23 -7.49 9.75
N PHE A 159 -14.18 -6.82 10.41
CA PHE A 159 -14.82 -5.63 9.86
C PHE A 159 -13.81 -4.52 9.55
N MET A 160 -12.91 -4.24 10.48
CA MET A 160 -11.85 -3.24 10.30
C MET A 160 -10.89 -3.61 9.13
N PHE A 161 -10.50 -4.85 9.05
CA PHE A 161 -9.63 -5.39 8.00
C PHE A 161 -10.29 -5.29 6.62
N ASP A 162 -11.52 -5.80 6.49
CA ASP A 162 -12.28 -5.80 5.24
C ASP A 162 -12.55 -4.38 4.75
N TYR A 163 -12.95 -3.49 5.64
CA TYR A 163 -13.08 -2.06 5.33
C TYR A 163 -11.78 -1.47 4.79
N MET A 164 -10.65 -1.78 5.43
CA MET A 164 -9.36 -1.24 5.02
C MET A 164 -8.87 -1.80 3.69
N ILE A 165 -9.07 -3.09 3.42
CA ILE A 165 -8.76 -3.68 2.11
C ILE A 165 -9.57 -2.99 1.01
N GLN A 166 -10.87 -2.83 1.19
CA GLN A 166 -11.74 -2.19 0.21
C GLN A 166 -11.34 -0.73 -0.05
N LYS A 167 -11.04 0.00 1.01
CA LYS A 167 -10.58 1.40 0.92
C LYS A 167 -9.25 1.53 0.16
N GLN A 168 -8.30 0.63 0.44
CA GLN A 168 -7.02 0.59 -0.27
C GLN A 168 -7.20 0.21 -1.74
N THR A 169 -8.07 -0.75 -2.04
CA THR A 169 -8.39 -1.14 -3.41
C THR A 169 -9.03 0.00 -4.18
N ASN A 170 -9.97 0.74 -3.58
CA ASN A 170 -10.54 1.95 -4.18
C ASN A 170 -9.47 3.02 -4.46
N HIS A 171 -8.48 3.18 -3.56
CA HIS A 171 -7.35 4.05 -3.82
C HIS A 171 -6.54 3.58 -5.04
N LEU A 172 -6.22 2.28 -5.14
CA LEU A 172 -5.49 1.73 -6.27
C LEU A 172 -6.24 1.91 -7.59
N MET A 173 -7.54 1.66 -7.62
CA MET A 173 -8.40 1.86 -8.80
C MET A 173 -8.40 3.33 -9.28
N ASN A 174 -8.36 4.28 -8.35
CA ASN A 174 -8.27 5.70 -8.69
C ASN A 174 -6.89 6.11 -9.20
N GLU A 175 -5.82 5.46 -8.73
CA GLU A 175 -4.44 5.85 -9.03
C GLU A 175 -3.83 5.11 -10.23
N ILE A 176 -4.36 3.96 -10.61
CA ILE A 176 -3.77 3.11 -11.65
C ILE A 176 -3.60 3.83 -13.00
N LYS A 177 -4.52 4.72 -13.34
CA LYS A 177 -4.47 5.54 -14.57
C LYS A 177 -3.29 6.51 -14.58
N HIS A 178 -2.81 6.89 -13.41
CA HIS A 178 -1.75 7.89 -13.24
C HIS A 178 -0.36 7.27 -13.09
N SER A 179 -0.27 5.96 -12.91
CA SER A 179 1.02 5.27 -12.84
C SER A 179 1.66 5.21 -14.23
N LYS A 180 2.86 5.76 -14.38
CA LYS A 180 3.64 5.70 -15.64
C LYS A 180 4.55 4.46 -15.69
N ASN A 181 4.84 3.84 -14.57
CA ASN A 181 5.71 2.68 -14.47
C ASN A 181 4.91 1.40 -14.67
N LEU A 182 5.29 0.60 -15.67
CA LEU A 182 4.59 -0.64 -16.03
C LEU A 182 4.62 -1.67 -14.91
N GLU A 183 5.76 -1.87 -14.24
CA GLU A 183 5.90 -2.80 -13.13
C GLU A 183 4.93 -2.45 -11.99
N LYS A 184 4.88 -1.17 -11.59
CA LYS A 184 3.95 -0.69 -10.59
C LYS A 184 2.48 -0.90 -11.01
N LYS A 185 2.16 -0.70 -12.31
CA LYS A 185 0.82 -0.99 -12.83
C LYS A 185 0.46 -2.46 -12.70
N ILE A 186 1.35 -3.36 -13.07
CA ILE A 186 1.13 -4.81 -12.96
C ILE A 186 0.85 -5.19 -11.51
N ILE A 187 1.67 -4.73 -10.57
CA ILE A 187 1.46 -4.99 -9.13
C ILE A 187 0.12 -4.42 -8.67
N GLY A 188 -0.23 -3.20 -9.09
CA GLY A 188 -1.52 -2.58 -8.79
C GLY A 188 -2.71 -3.36 -9.32
N CYS A 189 -2.67 -3.79 -10.60
CA CYS A 189 -3.68 -4.66 -11.20
C CYS A 189 -3.83 -5.98 -10.43
N SER A 190 -2.70 -6.60 -10.08
CA SER A 190 -2.71 -7.87 -9.32
C SER A 190 -3.40 -7.71 -7.96
N ALA A 191 -3.16 -6.60 -7.25
CA ALA A 191 -3.82 -6.30 -5.99
C ALA A 191 -5.34 -6.13 -6.16
N ILE A 192 -5.76 -5.39 -7.20
CA ILE A 192 -7.18 -5.14 -7.50
C ILE A 192 -7.88 -6.45 -7.86
N ILE A 193 -7.30 -7.25 -8.76
CA ILE A 193 -7.84 -8.55 -9.17
C ILE A 193 -7.94 -9.50 -7.97
N LEU A 194 -6.88 -9.59 -7.17
CA LEU A 194 -6.88 -10.44 -5.97
C LEU A 194 -7.98 -10.04 -4.99
N THR A 195 -8.24 -8.73 -4.82
CA THR A 195 -9.37 -8.25 -4.01
C THR A 195 -10.70 -8.67 -4.62
N GLY A 196 -10.88 -8.49 -5.93
CA GLY A 196 -12.09 -8.92 -6.64
C GLY A 196 -12.39 -10.39 -6.43
N LEU A 197 -11.37 -11.25 -6.60
CA LEU A 197 -11.47 -12.68 -6.38
C LEU A 197 -11.78 -13.03 -4.91
N SER A 198 -11.10 -12.36 -3.96
CA SER A 198 -11.24 -12.63 -2.53
C SER A 198 -12.63 -12.30 -2.00
N TYR A 199 -13.28 -11.27 -2.55
CA TYR A 199 -14.58 -10.77 -2.11
C TYR A 199 -15.72 -11.05 -3.12
N LYS A 200 -15.46 -11.77 -4.21
CA LYS A 200 -16.41 -12.05 -5.30
C LYS A 200 -17.12 -10.79 -5.82
N ILE A 201 -16.33 -9.80 -6.19
CA ILE A 201 -16.86 -8.52 -6.65
C ILE A 201 -16.88 -8.49 -8.17
N ASP A 202 -18.05 -8.71 -8.76
CA ASP A 202 -18.24 -8.80 -10.23
C ASP A 202 -17.81 -7.52 -11.00
N ARG A 203 -17.74 -6.38 -10.34
CA ARG A 203 -17.36 -5.10 -10.98
C ARG A 203 -15.85 -4.90 -11.15
N ILE A 204 -15.04 -5.82 -10.68
CA ILE A 204 -13.57 -5.73 -10.75
C ILE A 204 -13.01 -6.63 -11.88
N TYR A 205 -13.84 -7.47 -12.47
CA TYR A 205 -13.50 -8.32 -13.63
C TYR A 205 -13.61 -7.58 -14.95
#